data_4af3981396eb6240e27b61cf554e5d36
#
_entry.id   4af3981396eb6240e27b61cf554e5d36
#
_cell.length_a   1.000
_cell.length_b   1.000
_cell.length_c   1.000
_cell.angle_alpha   90.00
_cell.angle_beta   90.00
_cell.angle_gamma   90.00
#
_symmetry.space_group_name_H-M   'P 1'
#
loop_
_entity.id
_entity.type
_entity.pdbx_description
1 polymer ?
#
loop_
_entity_poly.entity_id
_entity_poly.type
_entity_poly.pdbx_seq_one_letter_code
_entity_poly.pdbx_strand_id
1 'polypeptide(L)'
;KRLGVYDYLYGADVASPRVNFTALTGSIRATHTAGATGWYAEAYPLWAFDAPKLWLAAKLLENKNADASAFLQKWFDAAYGPAAAPMLEAYVQIESGWRRDAQIGGKDAFLRHFRDQRGALVLSAGEVAEISAAIRSAQDAQILAVRQTPSLRRQAWRLQQFAEAWELYLGYREAVQARQVVPDFSARLASLRHLTAAESDYASKEAAFNRVWGA
;
A
#
# COMPACT_ATOMS: atom_id res chain seq x y z
N LYS A 1 -13.01 -16.03 29.99
CA LYS A 1 -13.21 -15.87 28.54
C LYS A 1 -11.91 -15.37 27.95
N ARG A 2 -11.49 -15.90 26.79
CA ARG A 2 -10.34 -15.39 26.04
C ARG A 2 -10.85 -14.42 24.97
N LEU A 3 -10.22 -13.26 24.84
CA LEU A 3 -10.50 -12.27 23.82
C LEU A 3 -9.49 -12.42 22.68
N GLY A 4 -9.98 -12.57 21.47
CA GLY A 4 -9.18 -12.53 20.24
C GLY A 4 -9.61 -11.37 19.37
N VAL A 5 -8.70 -10.88 18.54
CA VAL A 5 -8.95 -9.83 17.56
C VAL A 5 -8.77 -10.41 16.16
N TYR A 6 -9.68 -10.04 15.27
CA TYR A 6 -9.59 -10.32 13.83
C TYR A 6 -9.49 -8.99 13.09
N ASP A 7 -8.50 -8.84 12.23
CA ASP A 7 -8.21 -7.59 11.53
C ASP A 7 -7.94 -7.83 10.03
N TYR A 8 -7.96 -6.76 9.25
CA TYR A 8 -7.72 -6.77 7.81
C TYR A 8 -6.63 -5.76 7.47
N LEU A 9 -5.50 -6.22 6.92
CA LEU A 9 -4.33 -5.39 6.67
C LEU A 9 -4.11 -5.02 5.20
N TYR A 10 -5.02 -5.36 4.31
CA TYR A 10 -4.92 -5.09 2.88
C TYR A 10 -5.80 -3.92 2.41
N GLY A 11 -5.58 -3.46 1.17
CA GLY A 11 -6.38 -2.42 0.53
C GLY A 11 -7.64 -2.95 -0.17
N ALA A 12 -8.46 -2.05 -0.71
CA ALA A 12 -9.63 -2.39 -1.50
C ALA A 12 -9.21 -3.19 -2.74
N ASP A 13 -9.97 -4.25 -3.03
CA ASP A 13 -9.74 -5.18 -4.13
C ASP A 13 -8.26 -5.62 -4.27
N VAL A 14 -7.55 -5.62 -3.16
CA VAL A 14 -6.12 -5.95 -2.98
C VAL A 14 -5.13 -5.13 -3.82
N ALA A 15 -5.59 -4.27 -4.71
CA ALA A 15 -4.73 -3.46 -5.57
C ALA A 15 -4.35 -2.08 -4.99
N SER A 16 -5.11 -1.57 -4.02
CA SER A 16 -4.84 -0.26 -3.41
C SER A 16 -3.82 -0.34 -2.28
N PRO A 17 -2.79 0.51 -2.27
CA PRO A 17 -1.83 0.58 -1.17
C PRO A 17 -2.51 1.16 0.08
N ARG A 18 -2.88 0.31 1.03
CA ARG A 18 -3.48 0.72 2.30
C ARG A 18 -2.42 0.75 3.39
N VAL A 19 -1.85 1.93 3.62
CA VAL A 19 -0.85 2.13 4.67
C VAL A 19 -1.51 2.78 5.90
N ASN A 20 -1.31 2.19 7.07
CA ASN A 20 -1.97 2.58 8.31
C ASN A 20 -1.13 2.28 9.56
N PHE A 21 0.16 2.56 9.51
CA PHE A 21 1.10 2.25 10.61
C PHE A 21 0.66 2.83 11.95
N THR A 22 0.18 4.08 11.95
CA THR A 22 -0.30 4.76 13.16
C THR A 22 -1.54 4.08 13.74
N ALA A 23 -2.53 3.80 12.90
CA ALA A 23 -3.77 3.14 13.33
C ALA A 23 -3.51 1.71 13.79
N LEU A 24 -2.69 0.95 13.08
CA LEU A 24 -2.29 -0.41 13.43
C LEU A 24 -1.58 -0.44 14.80
N THR A 25 -0.63 0.48 15.02
CA THR A 25 0.08 0.60 16.29
C THR A 25 -0.88 0.88 17.44
N GLY A 26 -1.81 1.82 17.24
CA GLY A 26 -2.84 2.16 18.22
C GLY A 26 -3.78 0.99 18.51
N SER A 27 -4.24 0.30 17.49
CA SER A 27 -5.13 -0.87 17.59
C SER A 27 -4.49 -2.01 18.37
N ILE A 28 -3.26 -2.40 18.04
CA ILE A 28 -2.56 -3.48 18.76
C ILE A 28 -2.35 -3.12 20.24
N ARG A 29 -1.96 -1.89 20.53
CA ARG A 29 -1.78 -1.44 21.92
C ARG A 29 -3.09 -1.41 22.71
N ALA A 30 -4.17 -0.93 22.10
CA ALA A 30 -5.50 -0.88 22.71
C ALA A 30 -6.05 -2.29 22.98
N THR A 31 -5.95 -3.20 22.02
CA THR A 31 -6.43 -4.58 22.16
C THR A 31 -5.65 -5.35 23.22
N HIS A 32 -4.33 -5.14 23.29
CA HIS A 32 -3.51 -5.71 24.37
C HIS A 32 -3.94 -5.16 25.74
N THR A 33 -4.21 -3.85 25.85
CA THR A 33 -4.68 -3.23 27.09
C THR A 33 -6.07 -3.75 27.50
N ALA A 34 -6.92 -4.09 26.53
CA ALA A 34 -8.22 -4.72 26.75
C ALA A 34 -8.12 -6.22 27.14
N GLY A 35 -6.91 -6.79 27.24
CA GLY A 35 -6.70 -8.18 27.64
C GLY A 35 -6.84 -9.18 26.50
N ALA A 36 -6.71 -8.78 25.26
CA ALA A 36 -6.68 -9.70 24.13
C ALA A 36 -5.45 -10.62 24.22
N THR A 37 -5.69 -11.91 24.03
CA THR A 37 -4.67 -12.97 24.10
C THR A 37 -4.35 -13.60 22.75
N GLY A 38 -5.07 -13.21 21.70
CA GLY A 38 -4.87 -13.66 20.34
C GLY A 38 -5.16 -12.53 19.35
N TRP A 39 -4.38 -12.48 18.27
CA TRP A 39 -4.58 -11.55 17.16
C TRP A 39 -4.40 -12.30 15.86
N TYR A 40 -5.36 -12.17 14.97
CA TYR A 40 -5.35 -12.76 13.64
C TYR A 40 -5.63 -11.66 12.61
N ALA A 41 -4.90 -11.66 11.51
CA ALA A 41 -5.15 -10.72 10.41
C ALA A 41 -5.15 -11.42 9.07
N GLU A 42 -6.05 -11.00 8.22
CA GLU A 42 -5.96 -11.32 6.80
C GLU A 42 -4.89 -10.45 6.13
N ALA A 43 -4.03 -11.11 5.37
CA ALA A 43 -3.05 -10.49 4.51
C ALA A 43 -3.13 -11.16 3.14
N TYR A 44 -3.31 -10.35 2.11
CA TYR A 44 -3.36 -10.84 0.73
C TYR A 44 -1.97 -10.76 0.09
N PRO A 45 -1.79 -11.40 -1.10
CA PRO A 45 -0.44 -11.58 -1.67
C PRO A 45 0.26 -10.31 -2.14
N LEU A 46 -0.30 -9.12 -1.95
CA LEU A 46 0.35 -7.87 -2.33
C LEU A 46 1.43 -7.45 -1.31
N TRP A 47 2.37 -8.35 -1.07
CA TRP A 47 3.47 -8.19 -0.13
C TRP A 47 4.29 -6.91 -0.35
N ALA A 48 4.33 -6.42 -1.60
CA ALA A 48 5.01 -5.18 -1.94
C ALA A 48 4.51 -3.99 -1.11
N PHE A 49 3.18 -3.90 -0.86
CA PHE A 49 2.60 -2.85 -0.03
C PHE A 49 2.47 -3.25 1.44
N ASP A 50 2.21 -4.52 1.72
CA ASP A 50 1.76 -4.97 3.03
C ASP A 50 2.88 -5.44 3.96
N ALA A 51 4.03 -5.84 3.42
CA ALA A 51 5.12 -6.42 4.20
C ALA A 51 5.55 -5.57 5.42
N PRO A 52 5.73 -4.24 5.34
CA PRO A 52 6.13 -3.45 6.50
C PRO A 52 5.06 -3.41 7.59
N LYS A 53 3.76 -3.46 7.22
CA LYS A 53 2.66 -3.53 8.20
C LYS A 53 2.66 -4.84 8.95
N LEU A 54 2.81 -5.95 8.23
CA LEU A 54 2.83 -7.29 8.82
C LEU A 54 4.02 -7.46 9.76
N TRP A 55 5.19 -6.97 9.34
CA TRP A 55 6.38 -7.00 10.17
C TRP A 55 6.22 -6.13 11.43
N LEU A 56 5.69 -4.90 11.28
CA LEU A 56 5.40 -4.00 12.40
C LEU A 56 4.41 -4.64 13.37
N ALA A 57 3.31 -5.23 12.86
CA ALA A 57 2.32 -5.92 13.68
C ALA A 57 2.97 -7.03 14.50
N ALA A 58 3.77 -7.90 13.87
CA ALA A 58 4.47 -8.99 14.58
C ALA A 58 5.36 -8.44 15.71
N LYS A 59 6.12 -7.37 15.45
CA LYS A 59 6.99 -6.75 16.45
C LYS A 59 6.23 -6.10 17.61
N LEU A 60 5.09 -5.47 17.35
CA LEU A 60 4.25 -4.89 18.38
C LEU A 60 3.50 -5.94 19.20
N LEU A 61 3.17 -7.09 18.61
CA LEU A 61 2.61 -8.24 19.33
C LEU A 61 3.65 -8.90 20.27
N GLU A 62 4.93 -8.91 19.88
CA GLU A 62 6.03 -9.33 20.76
C GLU A 62 6.25 -8.32 21.90
N ASN A 63 6.22 -7.02 21.60
CA ASN A 63 6.44 -5.94 22.56
C ASN A 63 5.61 -4.71 22.22
N LYS A 64 4.44 -4.57 22.86
CA LYS A 64 3.53 -3.44 22.64
C LYS A 64 4.11 -2.07 22.92
N ASN A 65 5.14 -1.99 23.78
CA ASN A 65 5.78 -0.74 24.18
C ASN A 65 6.95 -0.35 23.28
N ALA A 66 7.26 -1.18 22.28
CA ALA A 66 8.35 -0.91 21.37
C ALA A 66 8.10 0.36 20.54
N ASP A 67 9.19 1.01 20.14
CA ASP A 67 9.15 2.17 19.25
C ASP A 67 8.84 1.71 17.81
N ALA A 68 7.59 1.97 17.38
CA ALA A 68 7.12 1.63 16.05
C ALA A 68 7.92 2.32 14.95
N SER A 69 8.34 3.57 15.16
CA SER A 69 9.11 4.34 14.18
C SER A 69 10.50 3.75 14.01
N ALA A 70 11.16 3.40 15.11
CA ALA A 70 12.47 2.75 15.07
C ALA A 70 12.40 1.37 14.39
N PHE A 71 11.30 0.63 14.59
CA PHE A 71 11.09 -0.63 13.88
C PHE A 71 10.89 -0.42 12.39
N LEU A 72 10.05 0.51 11.99
CA LEU A 72 9.84 0.82 10.57
C LEU A 72 11.16 1.24 9.91
N GLN A 73 11.94 2.14 10.52
CA GLN A 73 13.23 2.54 9.98
C GLN A 73 14.13 1.33 9.73
N LYS A 74 14.28 0.44 10.72
CA LYS A 74 15.07 -0.80 10.58
C LYS A 74 14.57 -1.69 9.44
N TRP A 75 13.24 -1.77 9.29
CA TRP A 75 12.66 -2.57 8.20
C TRP A 75 13.00 -1.98 6.85
N PHE A 76 12.82 -0.65 6.66
CA PHE A 76 13.12 0.02 5.40
C PHE A 76 14.60 -0.06 5.05
N ASP A 77 15.49 0.12 6.02
CA ASP A 77 16.94 -0.02 5.82
C ASP A 77 17.30 -1.43 5.33
N ALA A 78 16.75 -2.46 5.97
CA ALA A 78 16.99 -3.84 5.58
C ALA A 78 16.33 -4.21 4.23
N ALA A 79 15.13 -3.70 3.97
CA ALA A 79 14.35 -4.05 2.79
C ALA A 79 14.85 -3.37 1.51
N TYR A 80 15.25 -2.09 1.61
CA TYR A 80 15.56 -1.24 0.47
C TYR A 80 17.00 -0.70 0.46
N GLY A 81 17.73 -0.79 1.58
CA GLY A 81 19.12 -0.32 1.65
C GLY A 81 19.29 1.14 1.23
N PRO A 82 20.07 1.46 0.17
CA PRO A 82 20.26 2.83 -0.30
C PRO A 82 18.99 3.58 -0.70
N ALA A 83 17.93 2.85 -1.05
CA ALA A 83 16.63 3.38 -1.41
C ALA A 83 15.68 3.50 -0.19
N ALA A 84 16.14 3.25 1.03
CA ALA A 84 15.29 3.19 2.22
C ALA A 84 14.58 4.52 2.51
N ALA A 85 15.30 5.64 2.43
CA ALA A 85 14.74 6.96 2.75
C ALA A 85 13.62 7.38 1.80
N PRO A 86 13.78 7.39 0.46
CA PRO A 86 12.69 7.73 -0.45
C PRO A 86 11.54 6.72 -0.39
N MET A 87 11.80 5.44 -0.10
CA MET A 87 10.72 4.47 0.09
C MET A 87 9.93 4.70 1.37
N LEU A 88 10.58 5.02 2.48
CA LEU A 88 9.89 5.40 3.72
C LEU A 88 9.01 6.64 3.49
N GLU A 89 9.53 7.65 2.78
CA GLU A 89 8.77 8.84 2.42
C GLU A 89 7.53 8.50 1.60
N ALA A 90 7.64 7.66 0.57
CA ALA A 90 6.50 7.20 -0.22
C ALA A 90 5.42 6.54 0.66
N TYR A 91 5.80 5.67 1.59
CA TYR A 91 4.86 5.04 2.52
C TYR A 91 4.22 6.04 3.50
N VAL A 92 4.97 7.02 3.99
CA VAL A 92 4.44 8.09 4.87
C VAL A 92 3.42 8.93 4.13
N GLN A 93 3.66 9.26 2.86
CA GLN A 93 2.70 10.00 2.02
C GLN A 93 1.42 9.17 1.76
N ILE A 94 1.55 7.88 1.48
CA ILE A 94 0.38 6.99 1.34
C ILE A 94 -0.41 6.96 2.65
N GLU A 95 0.24 6.80 3.80
CA GLU A 95 -0.45 6.83 5.11
C GLU A 95 -1.13 8.17 5.36
N SER A 96 -0.49 9.28 4.99
CA SER A 96 -1.08 10.62 5.13
C SER A 96 -2.38 10.77 4.36
N GLY A 97 -2.45 10.27 3.13
CA GLY A 97 -3.67 10.22 2.33
C GLY A 97 -4.79 9.45 3.02
N TRP A 98 -4.51 8.26 3.50
CA TRP A 98 -5.48 7.44 4.24
C TRP A 98 -5.95 8.09 5.54
N ARG A 99 -5.06 8.74 6.29
CA ARG A 99 -5.41 9.46 7.53
C ARG A 99 -6.29 10.66 7.25
N ARG A 100 -6.01 11.42 6.19
CA ARG A 100 -6.85 12.56 5.77
C ARG A 100 -8.25 12.08 5.40
N ASP A 101 -8.38 11.03 4.62
CA ASP A 101 -9.65 10.47 4.23
C ASP A 101 -10.47 9.99 5.45
N ALA A 102 -9.84 9.32 6.40
CA ALA A 102 -10.46 8.91 7.65
C ALA A 102 -10.94 10.11 8.49
N GLN A 103 -10.23 11.23 8.47
CA GLN A 103 -10.65 12.44 9.18
C GLN A 103 -11.90 13.08 8.53
N ILE A 104 -11.96 13.09 7.19
CA ILE A 104 -13.10 13.64 6.44
C ILE A 104 -14.33 12.75 6.55
N GLY A 105 -14.17 11.45 6.40
CA GLY A 105 -15.26 10.48 6.36
C GLY A 105 -15.67 9.91 7.74
N GLY A 106 -14.97 10.29 8.81
CA GLY A 106 -15.19 9.76 10.16
C GLY A 106 -14.60 8.35 10.35
N LYS A 107 -14.81 7.79 11.56
CA LYS A 107 -14.25 6.49 11.95
C LYS A 107 -14.58 5.34 10.98
N ASP A 108 -15.77 5.40 10.38
CA ASP A 108 -16.24 4.35 9.49
C ASP A 108 -15.69 4.47 8.06
N ALA A 109 -15.13 5.61 7.65
CA ALA A 109 -14.60 5.79 6.32
C ALA A 109 -13.44 4.82 6.04
N PHE A 110 -12.52 4.69 6.99
CA PHE A 110 -11.39 3.77 6.88
C PHE A 110 -11.84 2.31 6.75
N LEU A 111 -12.86 1.89 7.50
CA LEU A 111 -13.41 0.53 7.45
C LEU A 111 -14.24 0.30 6.18
N ARG A 112 -14.96 1.31 5.71
CA ARG A 112 -15.74 1.22 4.46
C ARG A 112 -14.86 1.04 3.24
N HIS A 113 -13.73 1.72 3.18
CA HIS A 113 -12.78 1.62 2.06
C HIS A 113 -12.13 0.24 1.92
N PHE A 114 -12.25 -0.60 2.92
CA PHE A 114 -11.84 -1.98 2.83
C PHE A 114 -12.57 -2.77 1.71
N ARG A 115 -13.86 -2.43 1.44
CA ARG A 115 -14.68 -3.07 0.40
C ARG A 115 -15.17 -2.10 -0.68
N ASP A 116 -14.65 -0.89 -0.69
CA ASP A 116 -15.11 0.18 -1.55
C ASP A 116 -13.99 0.57 -2.53
N GLN A 117 -14.28 0.43 -3.82
CA GLN A 117 -13.36 0.83 -4.89
C GLN A 117 -12.90 2.30 -4.77
N ARG A 118 -13.67 3.16 -4.09
CA ARG A 118 -13.25 4.53 -3.78
C ARG A 118 -11.95 4.59 -3.00
N GLY A 119 -11.53 3.52 -2.33
CA GLY A 119 -10.22 3.40 -1.73
C GLY A 119 -9.07 3.62 -2.71
N ALA A 120 -9.27 3.32 -3.99
CA ALA A 120 -8.32 3.64 -5.05
C ALA A 120 -8.11 5.16 -5.26
N LEU A 121 -9.06 6.00 -4.82
CA LEU A 121 -9.06 7.45 -5.03
C LEU A 121 -8.67 8.25 -3.77
N VAL A 122 -8.27 7.59 -2.71
CA VAL A 122 -7.88 8.22 -1.43
C VAL A 122 -6.71 9.20 -1.61
N LEU A 123 -5.76 8.83 -2.47
CA LEU A 123 -4.65 9.73 -2.81
C LEU A 123 -5.09 10.76 -3.85
N SER A 124 -4.75 12.04 -3.65
CA SER A 124 -4.91 13.08 -4.64
C SER A 124 -3.98 12.87 -5.84
N ALA A 125 -4.22 13.57 -6.95
CA ALA A 125 -3.31 13.51 -8.10
C ALA A 125 -1.91 14.04 -7.78
N GLY A 126 -1.80 15.05 -6.91
CA GLY A 126 -0.52 15.59 -6.44
C GLY A 126 0.25 14.54 -5.64
N GLU A 127 -0.38 13.90 -4.66
CA GLU A 127 0.25 12.84 -3.87
C GLU A 127 0.69 11.65 -4.73
N VAL A 128 -0.12 11.24 -5.69
CA VAL A 128 0.26 10.20 -6.67
C VAL A 128 1.52 10.60 -7.44
N ALA A 129 1.62 11.85 -7.88
CA ALA A 129 2.80 12.35 -8.60
C ALA A 129 4.06 12.37 -7.71
N GLU A 130 3.93 12.83 -6.47
CA GLU A 130 5.01 12.89 -5.48
C GLU A 130 5.51 11.49 -5.10
N ILE A 131 4.59 10.56 -4.80
CA ILE A 131 4.93 9.16 -4.49
C ILE A 131 5.63 8.50 -5.70
N SER A 132 5.11 8.73 -6.92
CA SER A 132 5.74 8.21 -8.13
C SER A 132 7.14 8.79 -8.35
N ALA A 133 7.38 10.06 -7.99
CA ALA A 133 8.70 10.66 -8.02
C ALA A 133 9.65 10.04 -6.98
N ALA A 134 9.17 9.79 -5.77
CA ALA A 134 9.94 9.13 -4.71
C ALA A 134 10.34 7.70 -5.13
N ILE A 135 9.43 6.94 -5.76
CA ILE A 135 9.73 5.60 -6.30
C ILE A 135 10.82 5.67 -7.37
N ARG A 136 10.74 6.61 -8.32
CA ARG A 136 11.78 6.80 -9.34
C ARG A 136 13.13 7.15 -8.72
N SER A 137 13.16 8.07 -7.76
CA SER A 137 14.37 8.44 -7.02
C SER A 137 14.98 7.23 -6.31
N ALA A 138 14.14 6.38 -5.70
CA ALA A 138 14.56 5.13 -5.09
C ALA A 138 15.19 4.16 -6.11
N GLN A 139 14.59 4.03 -7.31
CA GLN A 139 15.10 3.18 -8.38
C GLN A 139 16.46 3.66 -8.88
N ASP A 140 16.63 4.97 -9.07
CA ASP A 140 17.90 5.56 -9.50
C ASP A 140 19.02 5.31 -8.48
N ALA A 141 18.72 5.54 -7.19
CA ALA A 141 19.66 5.28 -6.10
C ALA A 141 20.06 3.79 -6.05
N GLN A 142 19.10 2.89 -6.26
CA GLN A 142 19.33 1.45 -6.21
C GLN A 142 20.12 0.94 -7.41
N ILE A 143 19.87 1.45 -8.61
CA ILE A 143 20.64 1.10 -9.82
C ILE A 143 22.12 1.43 -9.63
N LEU A 144 22.43 2.62 -9.14
CA LEU A 144 23.79 3.03 -8.86
C LEU A 144 24.46 2.14 -7.81
N ALA A 145 23.76 1.84 -6.73
CA ALA A 145 24.26 1.03 -5.64
C ALA A 145 24.53 -0.43 -6.04
N VAL A 146 23.64 -1.06 -6.81
CA VAL A 146 23.82 -2.45 -7.27
C VAL A 146 25.02 -2.60 -8.22
N ARG A 147 25.30 -1.59 -9.04
CA ARG A 147 26.49 -1.59 -9.90
C ARG A 147 27.79 -1.66 -9.09
N GLN A 148 27.81 -1.02 -7.92
CA GLN A 148 28.96 -1.00 -7.02
C GLN A 148 28.98 -2.18 -6.05
N THR A 149 27.80 -2.63 -5.64
CA THR A 149 27.63 -3.65 -4.58
C THR A 149 26.59 -4.69 -5.01
N PRO A 150 26.99 -5.77 -5.70
CA PRO A 150 26.06 -6.78 -6.22
C PRO A 150 25.22 -7.51 -5.15
N SER A 151 25.64 -7.50 -3.88
CA SER A 151 24.88 -8.07 -2.77
C SER A 151 23.54 -7.36 -2.52
N LEU A 152 23.36 -6.14 -3.02
CA LEU A 152 22.14 -5.35 -2.92
C LEU A 152 21.02 -5.78 -3.91
N ARG A 153 21.22 -6.86 -4.68
CA ARG A 153 20.22 -7.34 -5.65
C ARG A 153 18.86 -7.67 -5.01
N ARG A 154 18.85 -8.16 -3.76
CA ARG A 154 17.59 -8.45 -3.08
C ARG A 154 16.79 -7.19 -2.75
N GLN A 155 17.46 -6.10 -2.37
CA GLN A 155 16.83 -4.80 -2.15
C GLN A 155 16.30 -4.24 -3.47
N ALA A 156 17.09 -4.31 -4.53
CA ALA A 156 16.66 -3.89 -5.87
C ALA A 156 15.43 -4.66 -6.35
N TRP A 157 15.41 -5.97 -6.13
CA TRP A 157 14.25 -6.79 -6.49
C TRP A 157 13.00 -6.38 -5.71
N ARG A 158 13.09 -6.14 -4.38
CA ARG A 158 11.94 -5.67 -3.58
C ARG A 158 11.43 -4.31 -4.05
N LEU A 159 12.33 -3.40 -4.39
CA LEU A 159 11.95 -2.11 -4.94
C LEU A 159 11.23 -2.24 -6.28
N GLN A 160 11.72 -3.11 -7.16
CA GLN A 160 11.03 -3.40 -8.42
C GLN A 160 9.63 -3.94 -8.19
N GLN A 161 9.45 -4.87 -7.24
CA GLN A 161 8.15 -5.40 -6.88
C GLN A 161 7.19 -4.32 -6.37
N PHE A 162 7.69 -3.37 -5.58
CA PHE A 162 6.88 -2.23 -5.16
C PHE A 162 6.49 -1.35 -6.34
N ALA A 163 7.43 -1.06 -7.25
CA ALA A 163 7.16 -0.25 -8.44
C ALA A 163 6.12 -0.92 -9.36
N GLU A 164 6.21 -2.23 -9.58
CA GLU A 164 5.23 -2.99 -10.37
C GLU A 164 3.84 -2.97 -9.70
N ALA A 165 3.76 -3.14 -8.38
CA ALA A 165 2.52 -3.03 -7.63
C ALA A 165 1.95 -1.61 -7.68
N TRP A 166 2.79 -0.58 -7.69
CA TRP A 166 2.38 0.80 -7.85
C TRP A 166 1.79 1.06 -9.23
N GLU A 167 2.39 0.55 -10.29
CA GLU A 167 1.85 0.63 -11.65
C GLU A 167 0.49 -0.08 -11.77
N LEU A 168 0.34 -1.24 -11.13
CA LEU A 168 -0.94 -1.94 -11.04
C LEU A 168 -2.01 -1.06 -10.37
N TYR A 169 -1.66 -0.45 -9.24
CA TYR A 169 -2.54 0.50 -8.55
C TYR A 169 -2.93 1.69 -9.43
N LEU A 170 -1.99 2.27 -10.19
CA LEU A 170 -2.29 3.39 -11.08
C LEU A 170 -3.32 3.00 -12.16
N GLY A 171 -3.15 1.84 -12.80
CA GLY A 171 -4.13 1.33 -13.76
C GLY A 171 -5.50 1.06 -13.13
N TYR A 172 -5.54 0.47 -11.93
CA TYR A 172 -6.77 0.26 -11.18
C TYR A 172 -7.45 1.59 -10.81
N ARG A 173 -6.69 2.55 -10.31
CA ARG A 173 -7.17 3.91 -10.00
C ARG A 173 -7.81 4.58 -11.23
N GLU A 174 -7.16 4.50 -12.38
CA GLU A 174 -7.66 5.05 -13.62
C GLU A 174 -9.00 4.40 -14.04
N ALA A 175 -9.09 3.08 -13.95
CA ALA A 175 -10.34 2.35 -14.22
C ALA A 175 -11.47 2.78 -13.27
N VAL A 176 -11.19 2.97 -11.99
CA VAL A 176 -12.19 3.46 -11.01
C VAL A 176 -12.60 4.89 -11.31
N GLN A 177 -11.66 5.77 -11.66
CA GLN A 177 -11.98 7.17 -12.05
C GLN A 177 -12.87 7.22 -13.29
N ALA A 178 -12.58 6.41 -14.30
CA ALA A 178 -13.37 6.35 -15.53
C ALA A 178 -14.84 5.96 -15.27
N ARG A 179 -15.09 5.07 -14.31
CA ARG A 179 -16.45 4.67 -13.89
C ARG A 179 -17.23 5.77 -13.18
N GLN A 180 -16.55 6.73 -12.55
CA GLN A 180 -17.20 7.80 -11.80
C GLN A 180 -17.60 9.03 -12.65
N VAL A 181 -17.09 9.13 -13.88
CA VAL A 181 -17.24 10.33 -14.73
C VAL A 181 -18.29 10.09 -15.81
N VAL A 182 -19.60 10.01 -15.47
CA VAL A 182 -20.63 9.89 -16.55
C VAL A 182 -21.92 10.65 -16.28
N PRO A 183 -22.08 11.91 -16.81
CA PRO A 183 -23.35 12.63 -16.70
C PRO A 183 -24.31 12.51 -17.89
N ASP A 184 -23.87 12.28 -19.12
CA ASP A 184 -24.73 12.20 -20.30
C ASP A 184 -24.37 11.06 -21.26
N PHE A 185 -25.20 10.83 -22.34
CA PHE A 185 -25.01 9.70 -23.25
C PHE A 185 -23.72 9.79 -24.05
N SER A 186 -23.33 10.96 -24.50
CA SER A 186 -22.08 11.15 -25.26
C SER A 186 -20.85 10.99 -24.39
N ALA A 187 -20.89 11.56 -23.16
CA ALA A 187 -19.88 11.37 -22.14
C ALA A 187 -19.84 9.90 -21.68
N ARG A 188 -20.99 9.23 -21.60
CA ARG A 188 -21.07 7.81 -21.27
C ARG A 188 -20.39 6.94 -22.31
N LEU A 189 -20.57 7.21 -23.61
CA LEU A 189 -19.88 6.46 -24.66
C LEU A 189 -18.37 6.69 -24.63
N ALA A 190 -17.92 7.92 -24.41
CA ALA A 190 -16.51 8.25 -24.24
C ALA A 190 -15.91 7.57 -23.00
N SER A 191 -16.64 7.58 -21.87
CA SER A 191 -16.23 6.90 -20.63
C SER A 191 -16.14 5.41 -20.78
N LEU A 192 -17.04 4.77 -21.55
CA LEU A 192 -16.97 3.33 -21.82
C LEU A 192 -15.70 2.94 -22.59
N ARG A 193 -15.30 3.78 -23.57
CA ARG A 193 -14.04 3.56 -24.30
C ARG A 193 -12.83 3.76 -23.42
N HIS A 194 -12.84 4.80 -22.58
CA HIS A 194 -11.76 5.07 -21.63
C HIS A 194 -11.67 3.97 -20.57
N LEU A 195 -12.82 3.53 -20.03
CA LEU A 195 -12.91 2.43 -19.10
C LEU A 195 -12.34 1.14 -19.69
N THR A 196 -12.70 0.79 -20.93
CA THR A 196 -12.19 -0.40 -21.60
C THR A 196 -10.68 -0.33 -21.79
N ALA A 197 -10.14 0.84 -22.13
CA ALA A 197 -8.68 1.04 -22.23
C ALA A 197 -7.99 0.91 -20.87
N ALA A 198 -8.54 1.55 -19.81
CA ALA A 198 -8.01 1.48 -18.46
C ALA A 198 -8.10 0.05 -17.88
N GLU A 199 -9.20 -0.66 -18.12
CA GLU A 199 -9.36 -2.06 -17.71
C GLU A 199 -8.41 -3.00 -18.46
N SER A 200 -8.16 -2.74 -19.76
CA SER A 200 -7.18 -3.49 -20.54
C SER A 200 -5.76 -3.26 -20.04
N ASP A 201 -5.42 -2.01 -19.71
CA ASP A 201 -4.11 -1.68 -19.14
C ASP A 201 -3.94 -2.30 -17.74
N TYR A 202 -4.95 -2.21 -16.89
CA TYR A 202 -4.98 -2.88 -15.60
C TYR A 202 -4.78 -4.40 -15.74
N ALA A 203 -5.57 -5.05 -16.59
CA ALA A 203 -5.46 -6.50 -16.81
C ALA A 203 -4.08 -6.91 -17.34
N SER A 204 -3.48 -6.10 -18.21
CA SER A 204 -2.12 -6.30 -18.72
C SER A 204 -1.07 -6.21 -17.60
N LYS A 205 -1.18 -5.18 -16.76
CA LYS A 205 -0.28 -4.98 -15.60
C LYS A 205 -0.47 -6.06 -14.54
N GLU A 206 -1.71 -6.45 -14.27
CA GLU A 206 -2.02 -7.56 -13.36
C GLU A 206 -1.44 -8.88 -13.87
N ALA A 207 -1.58 -9.18 -15.16
CA ALA A 207 -1.00 -10.37 -15.77
C ALA A 207 0.54 -10.35 -15.72
N ALA A 208 1.17 -9.19 -15.90
CA ALA A 208 2.61 -9.03 -15.75
C ALA A 208 3.05 -9.25 -14.30
N PHE A 209 2.32 -8.68 -13.34
CA PHE A 209 2.53 -8.88 -11.92
C PHE A 209 2.40 -10.36 -11.51
N ASN A 210 1.32 -11.02 -11.94
CA ASN A 210 1.07 -12.42 -11.61
C ASN A 210 2.09 -13.39 -12.23
N ARG A 211 2.71 -13.04 -13.37
CA ARG A 211 3.83 -13.83 -13.93
C ARG A 211 5.06 -13.83 -13.03
N VAL A 212 5.24 -12.77 -12.26
CA VAL A 212 6.40 -12.65 -11.35
C VAL A 212 6.10 -13.27 -9.98
N TRP A 213 4.85 -13.22 -9.54
CA TRP A 213 4.41 -13.59 -8.19
C TRP A 213 3.55 -14.84 -8.09
N GLY A 214 2.88 -15.20 -9.15
CA GLY A 214 1.88 -16.28 -9.18
C GLY A 214 2.44 -17.64 -9.48
N ALA A 215 3.75 -17.80 -9.45
CA ALA A 215 4.42 -19.09 -9.66
C ALA A 215 4.85 -19.73 -8.34
#